data_900e089ebf286c5a0f94a7d552c92196
#
_entry.id   900e089ebf286c5a0f94a7d552c92196
#
_cell.length_a   1.000
_cell.length_b   1.000
_cell.length_c   1.000
_cell.angle_alpha   90.00
_cell.angle_beta   90.00
_cell.angle_gamma   90.00
#
_symmetry.space_group_name_H-M   'P 1'
#
loop_
_entity.id
_entity.type
_entity.pdbx_description
1 polymer ?
#
loop_
_entity_poly.entity_id
_entity_poly.type
_entity_poly.pdbx_seq_one_letter_code
_entity_poly.pdbx_strand_id
1 'polypeptide(L)' 'MTTYAIRAARGSGVVSVNGAAAHHAAPGDIVIIATYAVYHEIELERYLPELVYVDETNHILETRHAIPVQAA' A
#
# COMPACT_ATOMS: atom_id res chain seq x y z
N MET A 1 2.96 9.39 7.04
CA MET A 1 3.50 8.83 8.30
C MET A 1 4.07 7.44 8.09
N THR A 2 4.96 7.05 8.93
CA THR A 2 5.56 5.71 8.92
C THR A 2 5.08 4.92 10.13
N THR A 3 4.69 3.69 9.92
CA THR A 3 4.20 2.80 10.97
C THR A 3 4.55 1.35 10.63
N TYR A 4 4.05 0.42 11.39
CA TYR A 4 4.22 -1.00 11.15
C TYR A 4 2.87 -1.68 10.88
N ALA A 5 2.92 -2.84 10.25
CA ALA A 5 1.71 -3.57 9.90
C ALA A 5 1.47 -4.76 10.83
N ILE A 6 0.23 -4.96 11.20
CA ILE A 6 -0.23 -6.13 11.95
C ILE A 6 -1.19 -6.89 11.05
N ARG A 7 -0.98 -8.20 10.95
CA ARG A 7 -1.79 -9.04 10.07
C ARG A 7 -3.21 -9.20 10.62
N ALA A 8 -4.21 -8.97 9.77
CA ALA A 8 -5.60 -9.33 10.01
C ALA A 8 -5.94 -10.66 9.33
N ALA A 9 -7.16 -11.13 9.49
CA ALA A 9 -7.61 -12.35 8.83
C ALA A 9 -7.55 -12.21 7.31
N ARG A 10 -7.00 -13.23 6.64
CA ARG A 10 -6.91 -13.26 5.17
C ARG A 10 -8.32 -13.17 4.56
N GLY A 11 -8.46 -12.32 3.54
CA GLY A 11 -9.72 -12.13 2.83
C GLY A 11 -10.73 -11.25 3.56
N SER A 12 -10.40 -10.74 4.75
CA SER A 12 -11.32 -9.91 5.53
C SER A 12 -11.55 -8.52 4.94
N GLY A 13 -10.60 -8.00 4.16
CA GLY A 13 -10.64 -6.63 3.66
C GLY A 13 -10.49 -5.56 4.75
N VAL A 14 -10.14 -5.96 5.97
CA VAL A 14 -10.04 -5.03 7.10
C VAL A 14 -8.76 -4.21 6.99
N VAL A 15 -8.92 -2.89 7.09
CA VAL A 15 -7.83 -1.96 7.32
C VAL A 15 -8.15 -1.16 8.57
N SER A 16 -7.38 -1.38 9.62
CA SER A 16 -7.58 -0.74 10.91
C SER A 16 -6.35 0.08 11.27
N VAL A 17 -6.56 1.34 11.63
CA VAL A 17 -5.49 2.26 12.03
C VAL A 17 -5.62 2.51 13.52
N ASN A 18 -4.62 2.07 14.28
CA ASN A 18 -4.64 2.07 15.73
C ASN A 18 -3.58 2.98 16.34
N GLY A 19 -3.74 3.28 17.63
CA GLY A 19 -2.77 4.04 18.40
C GLY A 19 -2.57 5.46 17.86
N ALA A 20 -1.33 5.94 17.89
CA ALA A 20 -0.99 7.30 17.45
C ALA A 20 -1.31 7.52 15.96
N ALA A 21 -1.21 6.47 15.13
CA ALA A 21 -1.54 6.55 13.71
C ALA A 21 -3.02 6.88 13.46
N ALA A 22 -3.92 6.56 14.40
CA ALA A 22 -5.34 6.86 14.27
C ALA A 22 -5.66 8.35 14.20
N HIS A 23 -4.74 9.21 14.57
CA HIS A 23 -4.89 10.66 14.41
C HIS A 23 -4.75 11.12 12.96
N HIS A 24 -4.25 10.26 12.07
CA HIS A 24 -3.99 10.60 10.66
C HIS A 24 -5.02 10.04 9.69
N ALA A 25 -5.89 9.16 10.13
CA ALA A 25 -6.90 8.55 9.27
C ALA A 25 -8.15 8.22 10.07
N ALA A 26 -9.30 8.34 9.43
CA ALA A 26 -10.61 8.02 9.99
C ALA A 26 -11.35 7.03 9.08
N PRO A 27 -12.33 6.26 9.61
CA PRO A 27 -13.17 5.41 8.78
C PRO A 27 -13.77 6.19 7.60
N GLY A 28 -13.72 5.59 6.42
CA GLY A 28 -14.19 6.24 5.19
C GLY A 28 -13.09 6.96 4.41
N ASP A 29 -11.92 7.18 5.00
CA ASP A 29 -10.79 7.77 4.30
C ASP A 29 -10.20 6.80 3.29
N ILE A 30 -9.70 7.35 2.18
CA ILE A 30 -8.89 6.58 1.23
C ILE A 30 -7.44 6.74 1.63
N VAL A 31 -6.73 5.62 1.75
CA VAL A 31 -5.32 5.60 2.11
C VAL A 31 -4.48 4.92 1.03
N ILE A 32 -3.23 5.32 0.94
CA ILE A 32 -2.22 4.66 0.12
C ILE A 32 -1.17 4.10 1.07
N ILE A 33 -0.94 2.80 0.98
CA ILE A 33 0.03 2.09 1.80
C ILE A 33 1.23 1.75 0.93
N ALA A 34 2.41 2.18 1.36
CA ALA A 34 3.65 1.91 0.67
C ALA A 34 4.65 1.23 1.62
N THR A 35 5.39 0.27 1.11
CA THR A 35 6.53 -0.32 1.79
C THR A 35 7.81 0.14 1.12
N TYR A 36 8.86 0.31 1.90
CA TYR A 36 10.13 0.84 1.42
C TYR A 36 11.25 -0.16 1.64
N ALA A 37 12.19 -0.15 0.72
CA ALA A 37 13.41 -0.94 0.83
C ALA A 37 14.57 -0.17 0.20
N VAL A 38 15.78 -0.51 0.63
CA VAL A 38 17.01 0.06 0.07
C VAL A 38 17.58 -0.93 -0.93
N TYR A 39 17.94 -0.44 -2.13
CA TYR A 39 18.48 -1.25 -3.22
C TYR A 39 19.81 -0.67 -3.69
N HIS A 40 20.71 -1.55 -4.13
CA HIS A 40 21.87 -1.15 -4.89
C HIS A 40 21.46 -0.76 -6.32
N GLU A 41 22.25 0.09 -6.98
CA GLU A 41 21.94 0.54 -8.35
C GLU A 41 21.73 -0.61 -9.34
N ILE A 42 22.53 -1.70 -9.20
CA ILE A 42 22.40 -2.88 -10.06
C ILE A 42 21.03 -3.56 -9.86
N GLU A 43 20.54 -3.61 -8.62
CA GLU A 43 19.23 -4.20 -8.31
C GLU A 43 18.10 -3.35 -8.89
N LEU A 44 18.26 -2.02 -8.91
CA LEU A 44 17.25 -1.10 -9.44
C LEU A 44 17.02 -1.29 -10.93
N GLU A 45 18.01 -1.73 -11.70
CA GLU A 45 17.85 -2.01 -13.13
C GLU A 45 16.83 -3.12 -13.40
N ARG A 46 16.62 -4.02 -12.46
CA ARG A 46 15.69 -5.14 -12.56
C ARG A 46 14.50 -5.03 -11.63
N TYR A 47 14.45 -3.96 -10.84
CA TYR A 47 13.39 -3.76 -9.88
C TYR A 47 12.08 -3.37 -10.57
N LEU A 48 11.04 -4.13 -10.27
CA LEU A 48 9.67 -3.83 -10.69
C LEU A 48 8.80 -3.70 -9.44
N PRO A 49 8.32 -2.50 -9.11
CA PRO A 49 7.43 -2.34 -7.98
C PRO A 49 6.12 -3.10 -8.21
N GLU A 50 5.56 -3.64 -7.16
CA GLU A 50 4.24 -4.23 -7.20
C GLU A 50 3.20 -3.22 -6.73
N LEU A 51 2.23 -2.93 -7.59
CA LEU A 51 1.12 -2.03 -7.33
C LEU A 51 -0.14 -2.86 -7.19
N VAL A 52 -0.77 -2.80 -6.03
CA VAL A 52 -1.99 -3.55 -5.73
C VAL A 52 -3.16 -2.58 -5.68
N TYR A 53 -4.12 -2.77 -6.56
CA TYR A 53 -5.36 -2.00 -6.60
C TYR A 53 -6.49 -2.80 -5.98
N VAL A 54 -7.26 -2.15 -5.14
CA VAL A 54 -8.36 -2.78 -4.40
C VAL A 54 -9.69 -2.09 -4.69
N ASP A 55 -10.78 -2.83 -4.46
CA ASP A 55 -12.13 -2.30 -4.56
C ASP A 55 -12.59 -1.61 -3.26
N GLU A 56 -13.85 -1.20 -3.21
CA GLU A 56 -14.44 -0.50 -2.05
C GLU A 56 -14.45 -1.33 -0.77
N THR A 57 -14.31 -2.65 -0.89
CA THR A 57 -14.26 -3.57 0.26
C THR A 57 -12.84 -4.08 0.53
N ASN A 58 -11.83 -3.44 -0.07
CA ASN A 58 -10.41 -3.76 0.06
C ASN A 58 -10.02 -5.15 -0.48
N HIS A 59 -10.79 -5.70 -1.41
CA HIS A 59 -10.41 -6.91 -2.14
C HIS A 59 -9.62 -6.54 -3.39
N ILE A 60 -8.64 -7.38 -3.71
CA ILE A 60 -7.72 -7.11 -4.83
C ILE A 60 -8.49 -7.17 -6.15
N LEU A 61 -8.46 -6.06 -6.90
CA LEU A 61 -8.96 -5.98 -8.27
C LEU A 61 -7.91 -6.42 -9.27
N GLU A 62 -6.70 -5.89 -9.14
CA GLU A 62 -5.59 -6.16 -10.05
C GLU A 62 -4.26 -5.82 -9.41
N THR A 63 -3.20 -6.36 -9.97
CA THR A 63 -1.83 -6.00 -9.62
C THR A 63 -1.11 -5.54 -10.88
N ARG A 64 -0.21 -4.57 -10.73
CA ARG A 64 0.62 -4.03 -11.81
C ARG A 64 2.04 -3.89 -11.35
N HIS A 65 2.97 -3.87 -12.31
CA HIS A 65 4.39 -3.71 -12.04
C HIS A 65 4.96 -2.41 -12.63
N ALA A 66 4.13 -1.59 -13.25
CA ALA A 66 4.54 -0.33 -13.83
C ALA A 66 3.77 0.82 -13.18
N ILE A 67 4.49 1.88 -12.80
CA ILE A 67 3.86 3.09 -12.29
C ILE A 67 3.36 3.88 -13.50
N PRO A 68 2.05 4.21 -13.58
CA PRO A 68 1.53 5.01 -14.66
C PRO A 68 2.22 6.37 -14.74
N VAL A 69 2.48 6.84 -15.95
CA VAL A 69 2.98 8.20 -16.15
C VAL A 69 1.89 9.17 -15.74
N GLN A 70 2.23 10.06 -14.82
CA GLN A 70 1.31 11.09 -14.38
C GLN A 70 1.56 12.37 -15.14
N ALA A 71 0.48 12.98 -15.63
CA ALA A 71 0.57 14.31 -16.22
C ALA A 71 0.88 15.33 -15.13
N ALA A 72 1.80 16.21 -15.42
CA ALA A 72 2.16 17.28 -14.49
C ALA A 72 1.03 18.31 -14.33
#